data_69cd36dc74607810d5e29e7bca3d1856
#
_entry.id   69cd36dc74607810d5e29e7bca3d1856
#
_cell.length_a   1.000
_cell.length_b   1.000
_cell.length_c   1.000
_cell.angle_alpha   90.00
_cell.angle_beta   90.00
_cell.angle_gamma   90.00
#
_symmetry.space_group_name_H-M   'P 1'
#
loop_
_entity.id
_entity.type
_entity.pdbx_description
1 polymer ?
#
loop_
_entity_poly.entity_id
_entity_poly.type
_entity_poly.pdbx_seq_one_letter_code
_entity_poly.pdbx_strand_id
1 'polypeptide(L)'
;MTKPPTLDHVALTTPDLDALVDRLTGAFGMIAEVRSEHFALVADPATGLKLELGRSGDAEVHFRHLGFRTDDVDGAHETLVSAGMEVSEAPHSRPFARMYTSFLKQPGGLEVQLVKYD
;
A
#
# COMPACT_ATOMS: atom_id res chain seq x y z
N MET A 1 -15.84 0.64 -20.20
CA MET A 1 -14.43 0.91 -19.94
C MET A 1 -14.20 1.04 -18.45
N THR A 2 -13.31 0.20 -17.91
CA THR A 2 -13.00 0.25 -16.49
C THR A 2 -12.18 1.50 -16.18
N LYS A 3 -12.41 2.08 -15.01
CA LYS A 3 -11.59 3.19 -14.53
C LYS A 3 -10.16 2.71 -14.28
N PRO A 4 -9.15 3.52 -14.58
CA PRO A 4 -7.79 3.18 -14.16
C PRO A 4 -7.71 3.11 -12.63
N PRO A 5 -6.82 2.28 -12.08
CA PRO A 5 -6.60 2.24 -10.64
C PRO A 5 -6.15 3.61 -10.10
N THR A 6 -6.54 3.90 -8.87
CA THR A 6 -6.23 5.17 -8.20
C THR A 6 -5.19 4.93 -7.11
N LEU A 7 -4.19 5.80 -7.03
CA LEU A 7 -3.20 5.71 -5.95
C LEU A 7 -3.89 5.81 -4.59
N ASP A 8 -3.70 4.78 -3.77
CA ASP A 8 -4.35 4.63 -2.47
C ASP A 8 -3.37 4.84 -1.33
N HIS A 9 -2.20 4.22 -1.40
CA HIS A 9 -1.23 4.31 -0.33
C HIS A 9 0.20 4.12 -0.82
N VAL A 10 1.14 4.58 0.02
CA VAL A 10 2.57 4.31 -0.09
C VAL A 10 2.96 3.47 1.13
N ALA A 11 3.61 2.34 0.89
CA ALA A 11 4.04 1.44 1.96
C ALA A 11 5.53 1.65 2.25
N LEU A 12 5.83 1.86 3.53
CA LEU A 12 7.18 2.06 4.05
C LEU A 12 7.42 1.17 5.26
N THR A 13 8.67 0.84 5.53
CA THR A 13 9.07 0.31 6.84
C THR A 13 10.03 1.28 7.50
N THR A 14 9.96 1.34 8.83
CA THR A 14 10.73 2.29 9.63
C THR A 14 11.27 1.62 10.90
N PRO A 15 12.47 2.02 11.37
CA PRO A 15 13.03 1.45 12.60
C PRO A 15 12.19 1.73 13.84
N ASP A 16 11.61 2.92 13.93
CA ASP A 16 10.80 3.34 15.08
C ASP A 16 9.40 3.75 14.61
N LEU A 17 8.52 2.76 14.57
CA LEU A 17 7.15 2.95 14.09
C LEU A 17 6.38 3.95 14.96
N ASP A 18 6.48 3.83 16.27
CA ASP A 18 5.73 4.71 17.18
C ASP A 18 6.15 6.17 17.03
N ALA A 19 7.46 6.43 16.95
CA ALA A 19 7.96 7.78 16.77
C ALA A 19 7.49 8.40 15.46
N LEU A 20 7.48 7.62 14.37
CA LEU A 20 7.00 8.13 13.08
C LEU A 20 5.50 8.42 13.12
N VAL A 21 4.69 7.49 13.65
CA VAL A 21 3.24 7.70 13.76
C VAL A 21 2.93 8.92 14.62
N ASP A 22 3.61 9.08 15.76
CA ASP A 22 3.42 10.24 16.63
C ASP A 22 3.77 11.55 15.91
N ARG A 23 4.82 11.54 15.10
CA ARG A 23 5.22 12.73 14.32
C ARG A 23 4.17 13.06 13.26
N LEU A 24 3.71 12.06 12.53
CA LEU A 24 2.73 12.28 11.46
C LEU A 24 1.39 12.74 11.99
N THR A 25 0.93 12.20 13.11
CA THR A 25 -0.34 12.62 13.70
C THR A 25 -0.22 13.96 14.44
N GLY A 26 0.88 14.20 15.15
CA GLY A 26 1.06 15.41 15.95
C GLY A 26 1.47 16.63 15.17
N ALA A 27 2.39 16.48 14.21
CA ALA A 27 2.95 17.62 13.47
C ALA A 27 2.32 17.84 12.10
N PHE A 28 1.87 16.77 11.45
CA PHE A 28 1.33 16.85 10.09
C PHE A 28 -0.19 16.68 10.03
N GLY A 29 -0.85 16.51 11.17
CA GLY A 29 -2.31 16.44 11.22
C GLY A 29 -2.91 15.19 10.56
N MET A 30 -2.11 14.14 10.34
CA MET A 30 -2.62 12.90 9.79
C MET A 30 -3.42 12.13 10.83
N ILE A 31 -4.24 11.19 10.38
CA ILE A 31 -5.12 10.40 11.23
C ILE A 31 -4.69 8.94 11.20
N ALA A 32 -4.39 8.37 12.35
CA ALA A 32 -4.08 6.94 12.45
C ALA A 32 -5.38 6.14 12.42
N GLU A 33 -5.69 5.54 11.27
CA GLU A 33 -6.89 4.71 11.09
C GLU A 33 -6.71 3.34 11.72
N VAL A 34 -5.48 2.81 11.66
CA VAL A 34 -5.09 1.57 12.30
C VAL A 34 -3.74 1.81 12.98
N ARG A 35 -3.61 1.33 14.20
CA ARG A 35 -2.33 1.42 14.92
C ARG A 35 -2.17 0.20 15.81
N SER A 36 -1.09 -0.55 15.58
CA SER A 36 -0.72 -1.69 16.40
C SER A 36 0.80 -1.66 16.67
N GLU A 37 1.30 -2.65 17.37
CA GLU A 37 2.74 -2.75 17.65
C GLU A 37 3.58 -2.89 16.38
N HIS A 38 3.04 -3.55 15.34
CA HIS A 38 3.79 -3.91 14.13
C HIS A 38 3.35 -3.18 12.88
N PHE A 39 2.24 -2.44 12.94
CA PHE A 39 1.62 -1.89 11.74
C PHE A 39 0.82 -0.63 12.07
N ALA A 40 0.85 0.33 11.15
CA ALA A 40 -0.02 1.49 11.21
C ALA A 40 -0.49 1.88 9.82
N LEU A 41 -1.71 2.37 9.73
CA LEU A 41 -2.27 2.98 8.53
C LEU A 41 -2.65 4.40 8.89
N VAL A 42 -1.98 5.37 8.27
CA VAL A 42 -2.12 6.79 8.59
C VAL A 42 -2.63 7.53 7.36
N ALA A 43 -3.72 8.24 7.49
CA ALA A 43 -4.37 8.91 6.36
C ALA A 43 -4.21 10.42 6.43
N ASP A 44 -4.02 11.04 5.27
CA ASP A 44 -4.10 12.48 5.10
C ASP A 44 -5.57 12.84 4.89
N PRO A 45 -6.22 13.57 5.83
CA PRO A 45 -7.64 13.89 5.71
C PRO A 45 -7.96 14.81 4.54
N ALA A 46 -6.99 15.58 4.05
CA ALA A 46 -7.19 16.50 2.94
C ALA A 46 -7.28 15.78 1.59
N THR A 47 -6.49 14.73 1.39
CA THR A 47 -6.39 14.04 0.09
C THR A 47 -6.93 12.61 0.12
N GLY A 48 -7.03 12.01 1.31
CA GLY A 48 -7.36 10.60 1.48
C GLY A 48 -6.19 9.66 1.19
N LEU A 49 -5.02 10.18 0.80
CA LEU A 49 -3.83 9.36 0.57
C LEU A 49 -3.33 8.81 1.90
N LYS A 50 -2.90 7.55 1.88
CA LYS A 50 -2.49 6.85 3.09
C LYS A 50 -1.02 6.44 3.05
N LEU A 51 -0.43 6.36 4.24
CA LEU A 51 0.85 5.70 4.46
C LEU A 51 0.59 4.40 5.20
N GLU A 52 1.05 3.30 4.62
CA GLU A 52 1.04 1.99 5.27
C GLU A 52 2.43 1.78 5.85
N LEU A 53 2.51 1.67 7.16
CA LEU A 53 3.78 1.67 7.87
C LEU A 53 4.00 0.36 8.62
N GLY A 54 5.19 -0.21 8.46
CA GLY A 54 5.64 -1.39 9.20
C GLY A 54 6.98 -1.13 9.87
N ARG A 55 7.45 -2.10 10.64
CA ARG A 55 8.78 -2.02 11.26
C ARG A 55 9.83 -2.58 10.31
N SER A 56 10.93 -1.84 10.13
CA SER A 56 12.10 -2.39 9.46
C SER A 56 12.92 -3.20 10.46
N GLY A 57 13.67 -4.19 9.94
CA GLY A 57 14.57 -4.99 10.76
C GLY A 57 15.95 -4.38 10.95
N ASP A 58 16.17 -3.16 10.47
CA ASP A 58 17.46 -2.47 10.53
C ASP A 58 17.26 -1.00 10.94
N ALA A 59 18.29 -0.18 10.83
CA ALA A 59 18.28 1.22 11.27
C ALA A 59 17.79 2.19 10.20
N GLU A 60 17.22 1.70 9.11
CA GLU A 60 16.84 2.54 7.97
C GLU A 60 15.35 2.45 7.62
N VAL A 61 14.86 3.51 6.99
CA VAL A 61 13.53 3.52 6.37
C VAL A 61 13.66 2.91 4.98
N HIS A 62 12.72 2.01 4.65
CA HIS A 62 12.67 1.38 3.32
C HIS A 62 11.33 1.61 2.66
N PHE A 63 11.36 1.98 1.38
CA PHE A 63 10.18 1.96 0.53
C PHE A 63 9.82 0.51 0.20
N ARG A 64 8.52 0.17 0.30
CA ARG A 64 8.05 -1.20 0.01
C ARG A 64 7.27 -1.27 -1.30
N HIS A 65 6.19 -0.53 -1.42
CA HIS A 65 5.38 -0.55 -2.63
C HIS A 65 4.44 0.66 -2.73
N LEU A 66 3.91 0.87 -3.93
CA LEU A 66 2.77 1.75 -4.17
C LEU A 66 1.52 0.90 -4.23
N GLY A 67 0.47 1.29 -3.51
CA GLY A 67 -0.83 0.63 -3.55
C GLY A 67 -1.83 1.40 -4.39
N PHE A 68 -2.50 0.72 -5.32
CA PHE A 68 -3.53 1.30 -6.17
C PHE A 68 -4.86 0.59 -5.93
N ARG A 69 -5.90 1.38 -5.71
CA ARG A 69 -7.26 0.89 -5.48
C ARG A 69 -7.99 0.74 -6.80
N THR A 70 -8.69 -0.37 -6.98
CA THR A 70 -9.52 -0.63 -8.14
C THR A 70 -10.69 -1.54 -7.78
N ASP A 71 -11.82 -1.40 -8.47
CA ASP A 71 -12.96 -2.29 -8.30
C ASP A 71 -12.78 -3.61 -9.05
N ASP A 72 -11.82 -3.67 -9.99
CA ASP A 72 -11.55 -4.85 -10.81
C ASP A 72 -10.06 -5.19 -10.76
N VAL A 73 -9.65 -5.88 -9.71
CA VAL A 73 -8.25 -6.29 -9.53
C VAL A 73 -7.82 -7.23 -10.66
N ASP A 74 -8.65 -8.21 -11.02
CA ASP A 74 -8.29 -9.19 -12.05
C ASP A 74 -8.06 -8.52 -13.40
N GLY A 75 -8.96 -7.63 -13.82
CA GLY A 75 -8.83 -6.92 -15.09
C GLY A 75 -7.65 -5.97 -15.14
N ALA A 76 -7.43 -5.22 -14.05
CA ALA A 76 -6.29 -4.33 -13.95
C ALA A 76 -4.97 -5.11 -13.94
N HIS A 77 -4.94 -6.25 -13.24
CA HIS A 77 -3.77 -7.13 -13.21
C HIS A 77 -3.40 -7.61 -14.62
N GLU A 78 -4.38 -8.11 -15.37
CA GLU A 78 -4.14 -8.56 -16.74
C GLU A 78 -3.63 -7.44 -17.65
N THR A 79 -4.20 -6.25 -17.50
CA THR A 79 -3.77 -5.08 -18.28
C THR A 79 -2.30 -4.74 -18.00
N LEU A 80 -1.89 -4.77 -16.74
CA LEU A 80 -0.52 -4.47 -16.35
C LEU A 80 0.47 -5.55 -16.79
N VAL A 81 0.08 -6.82 -16.71
CA VAL A 81 0.90 -7.92 -17.22
C VAL A 81 1.11 -7.77 -18.74
N SER A 82 0.04 -7.45 -19.47
CA SER A 82 0.12 -7.21 -20.93
C SER A 82 1.01 -6.02 -21.26
N ALA A 83 1.10 -5.04 -20.35
CA ALA A 83 1.96 -3.86 -20.53
C ALA A 83 3.42 -4.10 -20.14
N GLY A 84 3.77 -5.30 -19.67
CA GLY A 84 5.15 -5.68 -19.37
C GLY A 84 5.55 -5.79 -17.92
N MET A 85 4.60 -5.67 -16.98
CA MET A 85 4.89 -5.90 -15.56
C MET A 85 4.98 -7.39 -15.24
N GLU A 86 5.83 -7.74 -14.29
CA GLU A 86 5.99 -9.11 -13.82
C GLU A 86 5.07 -9.38 -12.63
N VAL A 87 4.54 -10.61 -12.55
CA VAL A 87 3.69 -11.02 -11.43
C VAL A 87 4.56 -11.37 -10.22
N SER A 88 4.34 -10.69 -9.09
CA SER A 88 4.93 -11.05 -7.80
C SER A 88 3.97 -11.95 -7.03
N GLU A 89 2.69 -11.59 -6.96
CA GLU A 89 1.62 -12.41 -6.38
C GLU A 89 0.38 -12.28 -7.24
N ALA A 90 -0.15 -13.41 -7.71
CA ALA A 90 -1.38 -13.45 -8.48
C ALA A 90 -2.57 -12.96 -7.63
N PRO A 91 -3.66 -12.50 -8.26
CA PRO A 91 -4.85 -12.07 -7.52
C PRO A 91 -5.35 -13.12 -6.53
N HIS A 92 -5.56 -12.70 -5.30
CA HIS A 92 -6.02 -13.58 -4.22
C HIS A 92 -6.72 -12.78 -3.13
N SER A 93 -7.54 -13.48 -2.36
CA SER A 93 -8.23 -12.89 -1.22
C SER A 93 -7.37 -12.98 0.03
N ARG A 94 -7.37 -11.90 0.83
CA ARG A 94 -6.77 -11.87 2.17
C ARG A 94 -7.88 -11.58 3.19
N PRO A 95 -8.59 -12.60 3.66
CA PRO A 95 -9.77 -12.40 4.51
C PRO A 95 -9.48 -11.63 5.80
N PHE A 96 -8.34 -11.91 6.45
CA PHE A 96 -7.96 -11.23 7.69
C PHE A 96 -7.69 -9.72 7.48
N ALA A 97 -7.29 -9.33 6.28
CA ALA A 97 -7.06 -7.93 5.91
C ALA A 97 -8.26 -7.34 5.15
N ARG A 98 -9.30 -8.13 4.94
CA ARG A 98 -10.56 -7.74 4.28
C ARG A 98 -10.30 -7.10 2.91
N MET A 99 -9.51 -7.77 2.09
CA MET A 99 -9.18 -7.27 0.76
C MET A 99 -8.99 -8.39 -0.25
N TYR A 100 -9.17 -8.04 -1.53
CA TYR A 100 -8.74 -8.83 -2.68
C TYR A 100 -7.60 -8.08 -3.34
N THR A 101 -6.48 -8.73 -3.60
CA THR A 101 -5.25 -8.03 -3.97
C THR A 101 -4.35 -8.84 -4.89
N SER A 102 -3.49 -8.15 -5.61
CA SER A 102 -2.37 -8.75 -6.34
C SER A 102 -1.16 -7.83 -6.24
N PHE A 103 0.02 -8.40 -6.52
CA PHE A 103 1.27 -7.64 -6.54
C PHE A 103 1.98 -7.88 -7.86
N LEU A 104 2.50 -6.80 -8.44
CA LEU A 104 3.26 -6.81 -9.67
C LEU A 104 4.54 -6.00 -9.49
N LYS A 105 5.50 -6.24 -10.36
CA LYS A 105 6.77 -5.53 -10.33
C LYS A 105 7.04 -4.91 -11.68
N GLN A 106 7.32 -3.62 -11.69
CA GLN A 106 7.76 -2.90 -12.88
C GLN A 106 9.21 -3.28 -13.19
N PRO A 107 9.62 -3.37 -14.46
CA PRO A 107 11.03 -3.48 -14.79
C PRO A 107 11.83 -2.39 -14.08
N GLY A 108 12.91 -2.80 -13.39
CA GLY A 108 13.65 -1.90 -12.51
C GLY A 108 13.35 -2.10 -11.03
N GLY A 109 12.28 -2.85 -10.69
CA GLY A 109 12.04 -3.34 -9.34
C GLY A 109 10.96 -2.63 -8.54
N LEU A 110 10.25 -1.63 -9.11
CA LEU A 110 9.16 -0.98 -8.39
C LEU A 110 8.00 -1.97 -8.15
N GLU A 111 7.72 -2.22 -6.89
CA GLU A 111 6.60 -3.08 -6.48
C GLU A 111 5.29 -2.29 -6.46
N VAL A 112 4.25 -2.85 -7.06
CA VAL A 112 2.92 -2.24 -7.14
C VAL A 112 1.90 -3.24 -6.60
N GLN A 113 1.03 -2.78 -5.71
CA GLN A 113 -0.11 -3.55 -5.21
C GLN A 113 -1.38 -3.04 -5.87
N LEU A 114 -2.21 -3.96 -6.34
CA LEU A 114 -3.60 -3.66 -6.69
C LEU A 114 -4.48 -4.16 -5.55
N VAL A 115 -5.46 -3.36 -5.13
CA VAL A 115 -6.29 -3.72 -3.98
C VAL A 115 -7.74 -3.28 -4.17
N LYS A 116 -8.63 -4.17 -3.75
CA LYS A 116 -10.05 -3.87 -3.56
C LYS A 116 -10.39 -4.23 -2.12
N TYR A 117 -10.86 -3.24 -1.36
CA TYR A 117 -11.28 -3.46 0.03
C TYR A 117 -12.72 -3.96 0.09
N ASP A 118 -12.98 -4.79 1.06
CA ASP A 118 -14.35 -5.30 1.33
C ASP A 118 -15.28 -4.21 1.83
#